data_c84eebc49cd06a2fbaa0b3a0d2f006c1
#
_entry.id   c84eebc49cd06a2fbaa0b3a0d2f006c1
#
_cell.length_a   1.000
_cell.length_b   1.000
_cell.length_c   1.000
_cell.angle_alpha   90.00
_cell.angle_beta   90.00
_cell.angle_gamma   90.00
#
_symmetry.space_group_name_H-M   'P 1'
#
loop_
_entity.id
_entity.type
_entity.pdbx_description
1 polymer ?
#
loop_
_entity_poly.entity_id
_entity_poly.type
_entity_poly.pdbx_seq_one_letter_code
_entity_poly.pdbx_strand_id
1 'polypeptide(L)'
;MVGSSPGPLRRLLAPVTALLRARQLPLSPASPPMSRTDILTRYRRLRQISKQQHEAVLDLIAADVLLDWARRLDLTVGKAVVLENDNEMTLPEDLAIDLPRRGHLHPLERYARLARFAPGSDEAIVLAAMHQARFSLWRIKRRHPTTGLILRDLLRDEETWLVDEAMEKNAPPGVEMAARLLQPETFAMTARIIVPILPDLMPRPELMDEVLTRAPALKRLQGDGLARDPRFAIGIYRAAVATGAMERVRSKRKRASFMRADA
;
A
#
# COMPACT_ATOMS: atom_id res chain seq x y z
N MET A 1 66.42 -38.98 20.46
CA MET A 1 66.59 -37.91 21.42
C MET A 1 65.96 -36.67 20.83
N VAL A 2 65.27 -35.99 21.56
CA VAL A 2 64.50 -34.70 21.45
C VAL A 2 63.01 -34.96 21.47
N GLY A 3 62.47 -34.77 22.67
CA GLY A 3 61.07 -34.74 22.97
C GLY A 3 60.49 -33.43 22.57
N SER A 4 59.31 -33.45 21.96
CA SER A 4 58.45 -32.28 21.75
C SER A 4 57.19 -32.44 22.57
N SER A 5 57.09 -31.62 23.61
CA SER A 5 55.91 -31.41 24.42
C SER A 5 54.77 -30.84 23.61
N PRO A 6 53.54 -31.32 23.72
CA PRO A 6 52.39 -30.62 23.18
C PRO A 6 51.91 -29.57 24.20
N GLY A 7 51.86 -28.33 23.73
CA GLY A 7 51.38 -27.17 24.47
C GLY A 7 49.89 -27.21 24.81
N PRO A 8 49.45 -26.38 25.79
CA PRO A 8 48.12 -26.41 26.39
C PRO A 8 47.13 -25.48 25.62
N LEU A 9 46.46 -25.98 24.60
CA LEU A 9 45.38 -25.30 23.89
C LEU A 9 44.12 -26.17 23.85
N ARG A 10 43.76 -26.76 24.96
CA ARG A 10 42.52 -27.54 25.10
C ARG A 10 41.77 -27.21 26.38
N ARG A 11 41.53 -25.91 26.61
CA ARG A 11 40.54 -25.47 27.62
C ARG A 11 40.02 -24.10 27.20
N LEU A 12 38.96 -24.06 26.46
CA LEU A 12 38.00 -22.92 26.36
C LEU A 12 36.92 -23.26 25.31
N LEU A 13 36.20 -24.37 25.53
CA LEU A 13 34.86 -24.59 24.97
C LEU A 13 34.02 -25.22 26.07
N ALA A 14 33.70 -24.41 27.08
CA ALA A 14 32.55 -24.67 27.94
C ALA A 14 31.28 -24.36 27.17
N PRO A 15 30.23 -25.16 27.26
CA PRO A 15 29.04 -25.03 26.43
C PRO A 15 28.24 -23.79 26.80
N VAL A 16 28.02 -22.90 25.84
CA VAL A 16 27.12 -21.74 25.85
C VAL A 16 25.64 -22.19 25.90
N THR A 17 25.37 -23.43 26.26
CA THR A 17 24.01 -24.01 26.32
C THR A 17 23.25 -23.73 27.63
N ALA A 18 23.82 -22.96 28.57
CA ALA A 18 23.20 -22.72 29.87
C ALA A 18 22.50 -21.35 30.01
N LEU A 19 22.45 -20.51 28.98
CA LEU A 19 21.89 -19.16 29.05
C LEU A 19 20.60 -18.93 28.24
N LEU A 20 19.99 -19.95 27.68
CA LEU A 20 18.69 -19.90 26.99
C LEU A 20 17.56 -20.54 27.82
N ARG A 21 17.61 -20.48 29.15
CA ARG A 21 16.37 -20.47 29.94
C ARG A 21 15.80 -19.05 29.86
N ALA A 22 15.18 -18.72 28.71
CA ALA A 22 14.29 -17.59 28.64
C ALA A 22 13.29 -17.71 29.81
N ARG A 23 13.38 -16.78 30.76
CA ARG A 23 12.32 -16.50 31.69
C ARG A 23 11.06 -16.34 30.85
N GLN A 24 10.16 -17.30 30.89
CA GLN A 24 8.79 -17.10 30.49
C GLN A 24 8.26 -16.02 31.43
N LEU A 25 8.32 -14.76 30.98
CA LEU A 25 7.54 -13.70 31.57
C LEU A 25 6.08 -14.18 31.52
N PRO A 26 5.32 -14.06 32.60
CA PRO A 26 3.91 -14.38 32.56
C PRO A 26 3.30 -13.59 31.41
N LEU A 27 2.63 -14.30 30.48
CA LEU A 27 1.84 -13.69 29.42
C LEU A 27 0.90 -12.70 30.10
N SER A 28 1.12 -11.41 29.89
CA SER A 28 0.15 -10.39 30.30
C SER A 28 -1.22 -10.87 29.84
N PRO A 29 -2.27 -10.78 30.68
CA PRO A 29 -3.60 -11.17 30.28
C PRO A 29 -3.90 -10.48 28.95
N ALA A 30 -4.25 -11.27 27.93
CA ALA A 30 -4.57 -10.75 26.61
C ALA A 30 -5.63 -9.66 26.80
N SER A 31 -5.32 -8.45 26.34
CA SER A 31 -6.28 -7.35 26.39
C SER A 31 -7.61 -7.83 25.83
N PRO A 32 -8.74 -7.48 26.45
CA PRO A 32 -10.04 -7.94 25.96
C PRO A 32 -10.18 -7.58 24.46
N PRO A 33 -10.80 -8.44 23.66
CA PRO A 33 -10.97 -8.19 22.24
C PRO A 33 -11.70 -6.86 22.05
N MET A 34 -11.13 -5.97 21.21
CA MET A 34 -11.73 -4.67 20.90
C MET A 34 -13.14 -4.85 20.34
N SER A 35 -14.09 -4.06 20.84
CA SER A 35 -15.46 -4.07 20.31
C SER A 35 -15.50 -3.52 18.88
N ARG A 36 -16.57 -3.83 18.13
CA ARG A 36 -16.82 -3.23 16.81
C ARG A 36 -16.76 -1.70 16.86
N THR A 37 -17.35 -1.10 17.87
CA THR A 37 -17.41 0.35 18.05
C THR A 37 -16.01 0.94 18.23
N ASP A 38 -15.17 0.32 19.06
CA ASP A 38 -13.82 0.79 19.30
C ASP A 38 -12.96 0.71 18.04
N ILE A 39 -13.05 -0.40 17.31
CA ILE A 39 -12.32 -0.58 16.04
C ILE A 39 -12.76 0.48 15.02
N LEU A 40 -14.06 0.73 14.86
CA LEU A 40 -14.54 1.72 13.89
C LEU A 40 -14.17 3.14 14.31
N THR A 41 -14.20 3.46 15.60
CA THR A 41 -13.76 4.77 16.11
C THR A 41 -12.28 4.96 15.84
N ARG A 42 -11.47 3.94 16.11
CA ARG A 42 -10.03 3.96 15.82
C ARG A 42 -9.74 4.09 14.32
N TYR A 43 -10.41 3.29 13.49
CA TYR A 43 -10.32 3.37 12.04
C TYR A 43 -10.63 4.76 11.50
N ARG A 44 -11.74 5.37 11.93
CA ARG A 44 -12.15 6.70 11.46
C ARG A 44 -11.11 7.77 11.77
N ARG A 45 -10.53 7.72 12.97
CA ARG A 45 -9.45 8.62 13.38
C ARG A 45 -8.20 8.44 12.51
N LEU A 46 -7.69 7.23 12.37
CA LEU A 46 -6.52 6.94 11.54
C LEU A 46 -6.79 7.26 10.06
N ARG A 47 -7.98 6.97 9.58
CA ARG A 47 -8.41 7.31 8.21
C ARG A 47 -8.42 8.81 7.96
N GLN A 48 -8.87 9.61 8.92
CA GLN A 48 -8.84 11.07 8.81
C GLN A 48 -7.41 11.60 8.75
N ILE A 49 -6.54 11.12 9.62
CA ILE A 49 -5.10 11.48 9.61
C ILE A 49 -4.46 11.07 8.28
N SER A 50 -4.72 9.84 7.81
CA SER A 50 -4.21 9.37 6.51
C SER A 50 -4.61 10.28 5.35
N LYS A 51 -5.85 10.76 5.31
CA LYS A 51 -6.31 11.71 4.28
C LYS A 51 -5.53 13.02 4.34
N GLN A 52 -5.41 13.60 5.53
CA GLN A 52 -4.67 14.85 5.74
C GLN A 52 -3.21 14.73 5.33
N GLN A 53 -2.56 13.62 5.70
CA GLN A 53 -1.17 13.39 5.33
C GLN A 53 -0.98 13.18 3.83
N HIS A 54 -1.89 12.45 3.16
CA HIS A 54 -1.85 12.30 1.71
C HIS A 54 -2.00 13.65 0.99
N GLU A 55 -2.92 14.50 1.44
CA GLU A 55 -3.08 15.85 0.90
C GLU A 55 -1.82 16.69 1.11
N ALA A 56 -1.27 16.70 2.32
CA ALA A 56 -0.05 17.42 2.62
C ALA A 56 1.19 16.91 1.85
N VAL A 57 1.27 15.61 1.56
CA VAL A 57 2.32 15.04 0.71
C VAL A 57 2.14 15.47 -0.74
N LEU A 58 0.91 15.49 -1.25
CA LEU A 58 0.60 15.95 -2.61
C LEU A 58 0.97 17.43 -2.81
N ASP A 59 0.74 18.28 -1.82
CA ASP A 59 1.12 19.69 -1.86
C ASP A 59 2.65 19.90 -1.99
N LEU A 60 3.45 18.90 -1.64
CA LEU A 60 4.90 18.93 -1.83
C LEU A 60 5.34 18.43 -3.21
N ILE A 61 4.43 17.87 -4.01
CA ILE A 61 4.73 17.30 -5.32
C ILE A 61 4.51 18.40 -6.38
N ALA A 62 5.53 18.65 -7.18
CA ALA A 62 5.43 19.63 -8.24
C ALA A 62 4.48 19.16 -9.37
N ALA A 63 3.76 20.08 -9.98
CA ALA A 63 2.76 19.79 -11.01
C ALA A 63 3.34 19.06 -12.23
N ASP A 64 4.60 19.33 -12.59
CA ASP A 64 5.29 18.65 -13.69
C ASP A 64 5.48 17.15 -13.40
N VAL A 65 5.65 16.75 -12.13
CA VAL A 65 5.75 15.33 -11.73
C VAL A 65 4.41 14.63 -11.93
N LEU A 66 3.31 15.26 -11.51
CA LEU A 66 1.97 14.73 -11.73
C LEU A 66 1.64 14.61 -13.21
N LEU A 67 2.02 15.61 -14.01
CA LEU A 67 1.85 15.59 -15.45
C LEU A 67 2.68 14.48 -16.12
N ASP A 68 3.90 14.25 -15.67
CA ASP A 68 4.73 13.15 -16.17
C ASP A 68 4.10 11.79 -15.88
N TRP A 69 3.51 11.60 -14.69
CA TRP A 69 2.78 10.37 -14.36
C TRP A 69 1.49 10.23 -15.17
N ALA A 70 0.73 11.33 -15.35
CA ALA A 70 -0.46 11.33 -16.20
C ALA A 70 -0.13 10.94 -17.65
N ARG A 71 0.98 11.44 -18.21
CA ARG A 71 1.46 11.02 -19.55
C ARG A 71 1.78 9.53 -19.62
N ARG A 72 2.45 9.00 -18.59
CA ARG A 72 2.78 7.56 -18.51
C ARG A 72 1.56 6.67 -18.39
N LEU A 73 0.44 7.21 -17.93
CA LEU A 73 -0.84 6.52 -17.83
C LEU A 73 -1.76 6.76 -19.02
N ASP A 74 -1.27 7.44 -20.07
CA ASP A 74 -2.04 7.81 -21.27
C ASP A 74 -3.24 8.74 -20.97
N LEU A 75 -3.15 9.52 -19.87
CA LEU A 75 -4.16 10.50 -19.43
C LEU A 75 -3.90 11.91 -19.97
N THR A 76 -3.18 12.06 -21.10
CA THR A 76 -2.88 13.37 -21.65
C THR A 76 -3.10 13.42 -23.16
N VAL A 77 -3.54 14.59 -23.64
CA VAL A 77 -3.54 14.96 -25.06
C VAL A 77 -2.68 16.22 -25.21
N GLY A 78 -1.55 16.10 -25.87
CA GLY A 78 -0.55 17.16 -25.94
C GLY A 78 0.01 17.53 -24.55
N LYS A 79 -0.27 18.76 -24.10
CA LYS A 79 0.15 19.25 -22.77
C LYS A 79 -0.99 19.23 -21.73
N ALA A 80 -2.21 18.90 -22.13
CA ALA A 80 -3.37 18.89 -21.27
C ALA A 80 -3.60 17.50 -20.68
N VAL A 81 -4.01 17.44 -19.39
CA VAL A 81 -4.53 16.24 -18.79
C VAL A 81 -5.99 16.12 -19.19
N VAL A 82 -6.37 14.96 -19.73
CA VAL A 82 -7.73 14.63 -20.11
C VAL A 82 -8.20 13.47 -19.27
N LEU A 83 -9.27 13.66 -18.52
CA LEU A 83 -9.84 12.67 -17.61
C LEU A 83 -11.29 12.40 -18.05
N GLU A 84 -11.67 11.14 -18.10
CA GLU A 84 -13.07 10.76 -18.29
C GLU A 84 -13.87 10.92 -16.98
N ASN A 85 -13.18 10.77 -15.85
CA ASN A 85 -13.77 10.99 -14.52
C ASN A 85 -12.72 11.46 -13.50
N ASP A 86 -13.20 12.10 -12.42
CA ASP A 86 -12.34 12.66 -11.36
C ASP A 86 -11.49 11.60 -10.62
N ASN A 87 -11.87 10.31 -10.67
CA ASN A 87 -11.13 9.25 -10.00
C ASN A 87 -9.82 8.92 -10.72
N GLU A 88 -9.72 9.17 -12.02
CA GLU A 88 -8.51 8.89 -12.79
C GLU A 88 -7.32 9.73 -12.33
N MET A 89 -7.55 10.96 -11.84
CA MET A 89 -6.49 11.78 -11.29
C MET A 89 -5.83 11.17 -10.05
N THR A 90 -6.52 10.29 -9.33
CA THR A 90 -5.96 9.61 -8.17
C THR A 90 -4.85 8.61 -8.55
N LEU A 91 -4.80 8.13 -9.80
CA LEU A 91 -3.79 7.20 -10.30
C LEU A 91 -2.41 7.82 -10.39
N PRO A 92 -2.20 8.96 -11.13
CA PRO A 92 -0.92 9.66 -11.13
C PRO A 92 -0.52 10.19 -9.76
N GLU A 93 -1.49 10.60 -8.91
CA GLU A 93 -1.23 11.01 -7.53
C GLU A 93 -0.65 9.88 -6.68
N ASP A 94 -1.21 8.66 -6.76
CA ASP A 94 -0.69 7.50 -6.02
C ASP A 94 0.73 7.15 -6.46
N LEU A 95 0.98 7.12 -7.78
CA LEU A 95 2.32 6.88 -8.31
C LEU A 95 3.32 7.96 -7.89
N ALA A 96 2.91 9.22 -7.88
CA ALA A 96 3.78 10.33 -7.50
C ALA A 96 4.13 10.31 -6.01
N ILE A 97 3.24 9.83 -5.14
CA ILE A 97 3.51 9.67 -3.71
C ILE A 97 4.46 8.50 -3.46
N ASP A 98 4.25 7.36 -4.13
CA ASP A 98 4.94 6.10 -3.85
C ASP A 98 6.25 5.92 -4.62
N LEU A 99 6.37 6.54 -5.79
CA LEU A 99 7.50 6.39 -6.68
C LEU A 99 8.28 7.70 -6.80
N PRO A 100 9.42 7.81 -6.12
CA PRO A 100 10.21 9.04 -6.19
C PRO A 100 10.77 9.27 -7.60
N ARG A 101 10.84 10.53 -8.01
CA ARG A 101 11.58 10.92 -9.20
C ARG A 101 13.06 10.60 -9.01
N ARG A 102 13.70 10.02 -10.02
CA ARG A 102 15.13 9.67 -9.97
C ARG A 102 15.98 10.88 -9.53
N GLY A 103 16.80 10.69 -8.50
CA GLY A 103 17.65 11.73 -7.93
C GLY A 103 16.94 12.69 -6.95
N HIS A 104 15.68 12.47 -6.63
CA HIS A 104 14.94 13.24 -5.65
C HIS A 104 14.62 12.43 -4.39
N LEU A 105 14.49 13.12 -3.26
CA LEU A 105 14.04 12.53 -2.02
C LEU A 105 12.58 12.04 -2.18
N HIS A 106 12.29 10.89 -1.58
CA HIS A 106 10.93 10.34 -1.57
C HIS A 106 9.93 11.34 -0.96
N PRO A 107 8.76 11.60 -1.56
CA PRO A 107 7.81 12.59 -1.05
C PRO A 107 7.42 12.38 0.41
N LEU A 108 7.19 11.12 0.82
CA LEU A 108 6.89 10.78 2.21
C LEU A 108 8.06 11.08 3.16
N GLU A 109 9.31 10.86 2.75
CA GLU A 109 10.48 11.22 3.56
C GLU A 109 10.64 12.73 3.68
N ARG A 110 10.38 13.47 2.60
CA ARG A 110 10.36 14.93 2.62
C ARG A 110 9.31 15.42 3.60
N TYR A 111 8.12 14.89 3.54
CA TYR A 111 7.03 15.23 4.46
C TYR A 111 7.38 14.86 5.91
N ALA A 112 7.93 13.68 6.18
CA ALA A 112 8.36 13.26 7.50
C ALA A 112 9.36 14.24 8.15
N ARG A 113 10.30 14.78 7.37
CA ARG A 113 11.26 15.78 7.84
C ARG A 113 10.62 17.13 8.20
N LEU A 114 9.55 17.51 7.51
CA LEU A 114 8.83 18.76 7.75
C LEU A 114 7.85 18.66 8.92
N ALA A 115 7.10 17.57 8.98
CA ALA A 115 6.00 17.41 9.93
C ALA A 115 6.46 17.17 11.39
N ARG A 116 7.60 16.46 11.58
CA ARG A 116 8.24 16.21 12.91
C ARG A 116 7.26 15.71 13.97
N PHE A 117 6.47 14.70 13.63
CA PHE A 117 5.50 14.11 14.55
C PHE A 117 6.17 13.51 15.78
N ALA A 118 5.50 13.60 16.95
CA ALA A 118 5.96 12.96 18.16
C ALA A 118 5.99 11.43 17.99
N PRO A 119 7.06 10.74 18.45
CA PRO A 119 7.12 9.28 18.41
C PRO A 119 5.90 8.65 19.09
N GLY A 120 5.27 7.68 18.43
CA GLY A 120 4.09 6.98 18.95
C GLY A 120 2.77 7.75 18.81
N SER A 121 2.77 8.98 18.27
CA SER A 121 1.52 9.67 17.94
C SER A 121 0.78 8.95 16.78
N ASP A 122 -0.51 9.15 16.69
CA ASP A 122 -1.32 8.59 15.60
C ASP A 122 -0.82 9.04 14.22
N GLU A 123 -0.36 10.28 14.13
CA GLU A 123 0.22 10.84 12.92
C GLU A 123 1.52 10.12 12.53
N ALA A 124 2.39 9.83 13.50
CA ALA A 124 3.62 9.08 13.27
C ALA A 124 3.33 7.62 12.86
N ILE A 125 2.34 6.98 13.50
CA ILE A 125 1.90 5.62 13.18
C ILE A 125 1.37 5.55 11.76
N VAL A 126 0.51 6.49 11.35
CA VAL A 126 -0.04 6.54 10.00
C VAL A 126 1.04 6.81 8.96
N LEU A 127 1.95 7.75 9.22
CA LEU A 127 3.05 8.05 8.32
C LEU A 127 3.98 6.84 8.11
N ALA A 128 4.30 6.11 9.18
CA ALA A 128 5.06 4.87 9.09
C ALA A 128 4.32 3.80 8.26
N ALA A 129 3.00 3.68 8.43
CA ALA A 129 2.17 2.79 7.63
C ALA A 129 2.12 3.21 6.14
N MET A 130 2.13 4.51 5.83
CA MET A 130 2.24 5.01 4.45
C MET A 130 3.57 4.62 3.81
N HIS A 131 4.69 4.73 4.53
CA HIS A 131 5.99 4.29 4.04
C HIS A 131 6.07 2.77 3.78
N GLN A 132 5.31 1.98 4.53
CA GLN A 132 5.27 0.53 4.43
C GLN A 132 4.10 0.03 3.58
N ALA A 133 3.37 0.95 2.94
CA ALA A 133 2.18 0.63 2.16
C ALA A 133 2.48 -0.40 1.05
N ARG A 134 1.58 -1.37 0.91
CA ARG A 134 1.75 -2.47 -0.05
C ARG A 134 0.70 -2.38 -1.15
N PHE A 135 1.16 -2.24 -2.39
CA PHE A 135 0.30 -2.42 -3.57
C PHE A 135 0.20 -3.91 -3.89
N SER A 136 -1.00 -4.40 -4.14
CA SER A 136 -1.24 -5.78 -4.57
C SER A 136 -2.57 -5.96 -5.27
N LEU A 137 -2.80 -7.20 -5.75
CA LEU A 137 -4.11 -7.69 -6.17
C LEU A 137 -4.77 -8.39 -4.99
N TRP A 138 -5.97 -7.96 -4.67
CA TRP A 138 -6.72 -8.44 -3.51
C TRP A 138 -8.02 -9.06 -3.93
N ARG A 139 -8.40 -10.17 -3.27
CA ARG A 139 -9.74 -10.75 -3.38
C ARG A 139 -10.42 -10.68 -2.01
N ILE A 140 -11.66 -10.23 -1.98
CA ILE A 140 -12.48 -10.31 -0.77
C ILE A 140 -12.84 -11.77 -0.54
N LYS A 141 -12.35 -12.34 0.57
CA LYS A 141 -12.60 -13.74 0.93
C LYS A 141 -13.88 -13.88 1.73
N ARG A 142 -14.05 -13.07 2.75
CA ARG A 142 -15.19 -13.10 3.66
C ARG A 142 -15.27 -11.82 4.51
N ARG A 143 -16.39 -11.67 5.20
CA ARG A 143 -16.50 -10.66 6.28
C ARG A 143 -15.67 -11.08 7.48
N HIS A 144 -15.08 -10.11 8.16
CA HIS A 144 -14.45 -10.35 9.47
C HIS A 144 -15.53 -10.50 10.54
N PRO A 145 -15.37 -11.41 11.55
CA PRO A 145 -16.40 -11.65 12.58
C PRO A 145 -16.85 -10.40 13.34
N THR A 146 -15.94 -9.47 13.62
CA THR A 146 -16.24 -8.24 14.36
C THR A 146 -16.62 -7.10 13.43
N THR A 147 -15.75 -6.72 12.49
CA THR A 147 -15.98 -5.66 11.50
C THR A 147 -14.96 -5.72 10.37
N GLY A 148 -15.34 -5.22 9.19
CA GLY A 148 -14.49 -5.19 8.01
C GLY A 148 -14.49 -6.50 7.24
N LEU A 149 -13.43 -6.71 6.48
CA LEU A 149 -13.29 -7.78 5.50
C LEU A 149 -11.97 -8.53 5.68
N ILE A 150 -11.95 -9.81 5.37
CA ILE A 150 -10.73 -10.57 5.17
C ILE A 150 -10.44 -10.59 3.68
N LEU A 151 -9.31 -10.03 3.31
CA LEU A 151 -8.78 -10.05 1.96
C LEU A 151 -7.73 -11.14 1.82
N ARG A 152 -7.63 -11.73 0.61
CA ARG A 152 -6.50 -12.54 0.19
C ARG A 152 -5.64 -11.77 -0.77
N ASP A 153 -4.37 -11.66 -0.48
CA ASP A 153 -3.35 -11.15 -1.40
C ASP A 153 -3.10 -12.22 -2.48
N LEU A 154 -3.42 -11.91 -3.73
CA LEU A 154 -3.33 -12.88 -4.83
C LEU A 154 -1.90 -13.05 -5.36
N LEU A 155 -0.96 -12.20 -4.93
CA LEU A 155 0.45 -12.30 -5.31
C LEU A 155 1.28 -13.04 -4.25
N ARG A 156 0.92 -12.92 -2.96
CA ARG A 156 1.66 -13.48 -1.82
C ARG A 156 0.97 -14.65 -1.15
N ASP A 157 -0.31 -14.83 -1.45
CA ASP A 157 -1.15 -15.86 -0.84
C ASP A 157 -1.40 -15.67 0.67
N GLU A 158 -1.37 -14.43 1.15
CA GLU A 158 -1.56 -14.04 2.55
C GLU A 158 -2.97 -13.50 2.79
N GLU A 159 -3.48 -13.64 4.02
CA GLU A 159 -4.72 -12.98 4.44
C GLU A 159 -4.43 -11.68 5.19
N THR A 160 -5.24 -10.67 4.94
CA THR A 160 -5.16 -9.35 5.58
C THR A 160 -6.54 -8.92 6.05
N TRP A 161 -6.62 -8.47 7.30
CA TRP A 161 -7.84 -7.88 7.83
C TRP A 161 -7.92 -6.40 7.41
N LEU A 162 -8.89 -6.09 6.55
CA LEU A 162 -9.20 -4.74 6.10
C LEU A 162 -10.38 -4.17 6.89
N VAL A 163 -10.23 -2.98 7.45
CA VAL A 163 -11.33 -2.17 7.96
C VAL A 163 -11.57 -1.03 6.97
N ASP A 164 -12.73 -1.08 6.31
CA ASP A 164 -13.22 -0.03 5.41
C ASP A 164 -14.76 -0.10 5.40
N GLU A 165 -15.41 0.91 5.97
CA GLU A 165 -16.87 0.93 6.16
C GLU A 165 -17.64 0.91 4.82
N ALA A 166 -17.11 1.55 3.79
CA ALA A 166 -17.77 1.60 2.48
C ALA A 166 -17.67 0.25 1.77
N MET A 167 -16.51 -0.39 1.83
CA MET A 167 -16.31 -1.71 1.26
C MET A 167 -17.07 -2.79 2.04
N GLU A 168 -17.04 -2.76 3.37
CA GLU A 168 -17.80 -3.69 4.20
C GLU A 168 -19.29 -3.67 3.85
N LYS A 169 -19.84 -2.49 3.55
CA LYS A 169 -21.25 -2.31 3.20
C LYS A 169 -21.58 -2.79 1.78
N ASN A 170 -20.69 -2.55 0.81
CA ASN A 170 -21.03 -2.60 -0.61
C ASN A 170 -20.33 -3.70 -1.41
N ALA A 171 -19.23 -4.27 -0.90
CA ALA A 171 -18.43 -5.23 -1.66
C ALA A 171 -18.65 -6.66 -1.16
N PRO A 172 -19.22 -7.56 -1.99
CA PRO A 172 -19.44 -8.95 -1.63
C PRO A 172 -18.13 -9.77 -1.69
N PRO A 173 -18.09 -10.95 -1.05
CA PRO A 173 -17.04 -11.93 -1.26
C PRO A 173 -16.86 -12.30 -2.73
N GLY A 174 -15.62 -12.57 -3.13
CA GLY A 174 -15.24 -12.89 -4.51
C GLY A 174 -14.82 -11.69 -5.34
N VAL A 175 -15.16 -10.45 -4.95
CA VAL A 175 -14.71 -9.24 -5.66
C VAL A 175 -13.19 -9.14 -5.60
N GLU A 176 -12.59 -8.86 -6.76
CA GLU A 176 -11.16 -8.61 -6.91
C GLU A 176 -10.89 -7.12 -7.15
N MET A 177 -9.74 -6.66 -6.68
CA MET A 177 -9.30 -5.28 -6.86
C MET A 177 -7.79 -5.18 -6.79
N ALA A 178 -7.22 -4.17 -7.44
CA ALA A 178 -5.87 -3.71 -7.14
C ALA A 178 -5.95 -2.51 -6.21
N ALA A 179 -5.17 -2.54 -5.14
CA ALA A 179 -5.17 -1.47 -4.15
C ALA A 179 -3.86 -1.43 -3.38
N ARG A 180 -3.54 -0.24 -2.89
CA ARG A 180 -2.49 -0.04 -1.88
C ARG A 180 -3.12 -0.04 -0.50
N LEU A 181 -2.60 -0.88 0.39
CA LEU A 181 -3.06 -0.97 1.77
C LEU A 181 -2.02 -0.40 2.73
N LEU A 182 -2.49 0.37 3.70
CA LEU A 182 -1.76 0.83 4.87
C LEU A 182 -2.10 -0.08 6.05
N GLN A 183 -1.11 -0.46 6.83
CA GLN A 183 -1.35 -1.26 8.04
C GLN A 183 -0.80 -0.54 9.28
N PRO A 184 -1.52 0.46 9.81
CA PRO A 184 -1.07 1.22 10.97
C PRO A 184 -1.11 0.41 12.27
N GLU A 185 -1.96 -0.61 12.35
CA GLU A 185 -2.17 -1.46 13.53
C GLU A 185 -2.42 -2.92 13.13
N THR A 186 -3.28 -3.61 13.87
CA THR A 186 -3.65 -5.00 13.59
C THR A 186 -4.53 -5.14 12.34
N PHE A 187 -5.19 -4.07 11.93
CA PHE A 187 -5.99 -4.01 10.71
C PHE A 187 -5.35 -3.11 9.65
N ALA A 188 -5.63 -3.42 8.40
CA ALA A 188 -5.27 -2.58 7.27
C ALA A 188 -6.41 -1.60 6.92
N MET A 189 -6.04 -0.52 6.22
CA MET A 189 -6.94 0.45 5.59
C MET A 189 -6.55 0.62 4.13
N THR A 190 -7.50 0.99 3.26
CA THR A 190 -7.16 1.43 1.90
C THR A 190 -6.39 2.76 1.95
N ALA A 191 -5.34 2.91 1.15
CA ALA A 191 -4.62 4.18 1.05
C ALA A 191 -5.50 5.27 0.41
N ARG A 192 -5.55 5.31 -0.89
CA ARG A 192 -6.37 6.29 -1.64
C ARG A 192 -7.18 5.64 -2.74
N ILE A 193 -6.55 4.71 -3.45
CA ILE A 193 -7.05 4.19 -4.69
C ILE A 193 -7.46 2.73 -4.55
N ILE A 194 -8.57 2.41 -5.18
CA ILE A 194 -9.03 1.06 -5.43
C ILE A 194 -9.35 0.99 -6.91
N VAL A 195 -8.66 0.11 -7.63
CA VAL A 195 -8.96 -0.23 -9.02
C VAL A 195 -9.78 -1.52 -9.00
N PRO A 196 -11.06 -1.49 -9.37
CA PRO A 196 -11.86 -2.70 -9.43
C PRO A 196 -11.36 -3.59 -10.57
N ILE A 197 -11.23 -4.88 -10.34
CA ILE A 197 -10.96 -5.88 -11.38
C ILE A 197 -12.30 -6.52 -11.70
N LEU A 198 -12.86 -6.14 -12.84
CA LEU A 198 -14.21 -6.50 -13.25
C LEU A 198 -14.14 -7.60 -14.31
N PRO A 199 -14.77 -8.76 -14.08
CA PRO A 199 -14.71 -9.88 -15.02
C PRO A 199 -15.23 -9.57 -16.44
N ASP A 200 -16.13 -8.59 -16.55
CA ASP A 200 -16.75 -8.15 -17.80
C ASP A 200 -15.94 -7.09 -18.55
N LEU A 201 -15.05 -6.34 -17.88
CA LEU A 201 -14.25 -5.27 -18.49
C LEU A 201 -12.76 -5.56 -18.49
N MET A 202 -12.27 -6.13 -17.41
CA MET A 202 -10.86 -6.36 -17.19
C MET A 202 -10.66 -7.61 -16.32
N PRO A 203 -10.89 -8.81 -16.89
CA PRO A 203 -10.65 -10.06 -16.18
C PRO A 203 -9.17 -10.17 -15.77
N ARG A 204 -8.93 -10.73 -14.59
CA ARG A 204 -7.57 -10.79 -14.04
C ARG A 204 -6.55 -11.51 -14.94
N PRO A 205 -6.85 -12.63 -15.61
CA PRO A 205 -5.89 -13.27 -16.51
C PRO A 205 -5.43 -12.35 -17.63
N GLU A 206 -6.37 -11.72 -18.33
CA GLU A 206 -6.11 -10.81 -19.45
C GLU A 206 -5.37 -9.55 -18.98
N LEU A 207 -5.75 -9.01 -17.82
CA LEU A 207 -5.05 -7.92 -17.18
C LEU A 207 -3.57 -8.28 -16.91
N MET A 208 -3.32 -9.46 -16.35
CA MET A 208 -1.96 -9.91 -16.06
C MET A 208 -1.17 -10.13 -17.35
N ASP A 209 -1.79 -10.71 -18.38
CA ASP A 209 -1.15 -10.92 -19.69
C ASP A 209 -0.77 -9.59 -20.35
N GLU A 210 -1.64 -8.59 -20.29
CA GLU A 210 -1.34 -7.24 -20.81
C GLU A 210 -0.18 -6.59 -20.04
N VAL A 211 -0.21 -6.61 -18.72
CA VAL A 211 0.86 -6.05 -17.87
C VAL A 211 2.21 -6.72 -18.14
N LEU A 212 2.23 -8.05 -18.23
CA LEU A 212 3.44 -8.82 -18.49
C LEU A 212 3.95 -8.69 -19.94
N THR A 213 3.07 -8.45 -20.89
CA THR A 213 3.44 -8.19 -22.29
C THR A 213 4.10 -6.83 -22.42
N ARG A 214 3.53 -5.81 -21.80
CA ARG A 214 4.10 -4.44 -21.80
C ARG A 214 5.40 -4.32 -20.98
N ALA A 215 5.57 -5.16 -19.96
CA ALA A 215 6.76 -5.17 -19.10
C ALA A 215 7.32 -6.59 -18.95
N PRO A 216 7.98 -7.17 -19.99
CA PRO A 216 8.42 -8.57 -19.99
C PRO A 216 9.36 -8.95 -18.84
N ALA A 217 10.11 -7.99 -18.28
CA ALA A 217 10.97 -8.23 -17.14
C ALA A 217 10.20 -8.66 -15.88
N LEU A 218 8.92 -8.30 -15.76
CA LEU A 218 8.05 -8.73 -14.66
C LEU A 218 7.79 -10.24 -14.66
N LYS A 219 7.87 -10.92 -15.81
CA LYS A 219 7.66 -12.38 -15.91
C LYS A 219 8.60 -13.20 -15.03
N ARG A 220 9.73 -12.61 -14.62
CA ARG A 220 10.73 -13.26 -13.75
C ARG A 220 10.48 -13.02 -12.27
N LEU A 221 9.50 -12.18 -11.93
CA LEU A 221 9.19 -11.76 -10.56
C LEU A 221 7.93 -12.46 -10.06
N GLN A 222 7.88 -12.76 -8.78
CA GLN A 222 6.72 -13.34 -8.10
C GLN A 222 6.54 -12.67 -6.73
N GLY A 223 5.35 -12.78 -6.16
CA GLY A 223 5.05 -12.31 -4.82
C GLY A 223 5.50 -10.87 -4.57
N ASP A 224 6.32 -10.67 -3.56
CA ASP A 224 6.86 -9.36 -3.17
C ASP A 224 7.67 -8.67 -4.28
N GLY A 225 8.46 -9.43 -5.02
CA GLY A 225 9.26 -8.88 -6.11
C GLY A 225 8.39 -8.25 -7.20
N LEU A 226 7.30 -8.92 -7.58
CA LEU A 226 6.35 -8.41 -8.56
C LEU A 226 5.59 -7.19 -8.00
N ALA A 227 5.07 -7.31 -6.79
CA ALA A 227 4.26 -6.26 -6.17
C ALA A 227 5.02 -4.95 -5.89
N ARG A 228 6.34 -5.03 -5.65
CA ARG A 228 7.18 -3.86 -5.40
C ARG A 228 7.76 -3.23 -6.67
N ASP A 229 7.64 -3.90 -7.81
CA ASP A 229 8.14 -3.33 -9.07
C ASP A 229 7.18 -2.23 -9.55
N PRO A 230 7.65 -1.00 -9.75
CA PRO A 230 6.81 0.12 -10.17
C PRO A 230 6.03 -0.15 -11.46
N ARG A 231 6.62 -0.93 -12.37
CA ARG A 231 5.99 -1.26 -13.66
C ARG A 231 4.71 -2.06 -13.49
N PHE A 232 4.59 -2.80 -12.38
CA PHE A 232 3.39 -3.57 -12.08
C PHE A 232 2.20 -2.63 -11.79
N ALA A 233 2.33 -1.71 -10.83
CA ALA A 233 1.28 -0.73 -10.53
C ALA A 233 0.94 0.14 -11.75
N ILE A 234 1.96 0.62 -12.50
CA ILE A 234 1.78 1.39 -13.73
C ILE A 234 0.97 0.59 -14.77
N GLY A 235 1.29 -0.69 -14.97
CA GLY A 235 0.58 -1.56 -15.90
C GLY A 235 -0.89 -1.74 -15.52
N ILE A 236 -1.18 -2.00 -14.24
CA ILE A 236 -2.55 -2.11 -13.72
C ILE A 236 -3.32 -0.80 -13.94
N TYR A 237 -2.71 0.35 -13.65
CA TYR A 237 -3.37 1.66 -13.78
C TYR A 237 -3.64 2.01 -15.25
N ARG A 238 -2.70 1.72 -16.15
CA ARG A 238 -2.94 1.90 -17.61
C ARG A 238 -4.10 1.05 -18.11
N ALA A 239 -4.17 -0.20 -17.70
CA ALA A 239 -5.28 -1.06 -18.06
C ALA A 239 -6.61 -0.54 -17.50
N ALA A 240 -6.62 -0.01 -16.26
CA ALA A 240 -7.80 0.59 -15.67
C ALA A 240 -8.30 1.82 -16.44
N VAL A 241 -7.38 2.66 -16.92
CA VAL A 241 -7.70 3.82 -17.79
C VAL A 241 -8.24 3.32 -19.13
N ALA A 242 -7.53 2.42 -19.79
CA ALA A 242 -7.92 1.92 -21.12
C ALA A 242 -9.28 1.22 -21.16
N THR A 243 -9.73 0.64 -20.05
CA THR A 243 -11.01 -0.08 -19.94
C THR A 243 -12.13 0.75 -19.32
N GLY A 244 -11.85 2.00 -18.86
CA GLY A 244 -12.83 2.81 -18.12
C GLY A 244 -13.21 2.21 -16.75
N ALA A 245 -12.41 1.30 -16.18
CA ALA A 245 -12.72 0.63 -14.92
C ALA A 245 -12.90 1.63 -13.76
N MET A 246 -12.26 2.79 -13.84
CA MET A 246 -12.35 3.84 -12.81
C MET A 246 -13.72 4.54 -12.76
N GLU A 247 -14.52 4.50 -13.80
CA GLU A 247 -15.89 5.03 -13.81
C GLU A 247 -16.81 4.28 -12.83
N ARG A 248 -16.53 3.00 -12.61
CA ARG A 248 -17.28 2.15 -11.68
C ARG A 248 -16.97 2.45 -10.22
N VAL A 249 -15.92 3.23 -9.93
CA VAL A 249 -15.57 3.67 -8.58
C VAL A 249 -16.46 4.86 -8.19
N ARG A 250 -17.45 4.65 -7.33
CA ARG A 250 -18.30 5.73 -6.83
C ARG A 250 -17.49 6.71 -5.97
N SER A 251 -17.16 7.87 -6.52
CA SER A 251 -16.55 8.97 -5.80
C SER A 251 -17.60 9.84 -5.12
N LYS A 252 -17.41 10.13 -3.82
CA LYS A 252 -18.12 11.23 -3.11
C LYS A 252 -17.33 12.55 -3.19
N ARG A 253 -16.38 12.70 -4.12
CA ARG A 253 -15.67 13.95 -4.29
C ARG A 253 -16.63 15.00 -4.83
N LYS A 254 -16.92 16.03 -4.04
CA LYS A 254 -17.41 17.31 -4.54
C LYS A 254 -16.36 17.82 -5.55
N ARG A 255 -16.82 18.20 -6.73
CA ARG A 255 -16.00 18.89 -7.75
C ARG A 255 -15.24 20.04 -7.08
N ALA A 256 -13.99 19.86 -6.80
CA ALA A 256 -13.07 20.98 -6.64
C ALA A 256 -12.69 21.37 -8.08
N SER A 257 -13.22 22.50 -8.52
CA SER A 257 -12.95 23.08 -9.83
C SER A 257 -11.46 23.37 -9.98
N PHE A 258 -10.78 22.49 -10.69
CA PHE A 258 -9.46 22.75 -11.22
C PHE A 258 -9.61 23.47 -12.57
N MET A 259 -10.03 24.73 -12.52
CA MET A 259 -9.93 25.65 -13.63
C MET A 259 -9.54 27.02 -13.08
N ARG A 260 -8.25 27.33 -13.24
CA ARG A 260 -7.77 28.60 -13.79
C ARG A 260 -6.26 28.68 -13.61
N ALA A 261 -5.54 28.34 -14.65
CA ALA A 261 -4.29 29.01 -14.96
C ALA A 261 -4.59 29.80 -16.23
N ASP A 262 -5.16 30.99 -16.03
CA ASP A 262 -5.20 32.04 -17.04
C ASP A 262 -4.28 33.16 -16.60
N ALA A 263 -3.52 33.64 -17.62
CA ALA A 263 -2.67 34.80 -17.76
C ALA A 263 -1.23 34.64 -17.28
#